data_dbcc88579f53916ec0309e6cc6beb72a
#
_entry.id   dbcc88579f53916ec0309e6cc6beb72a
#
_cell.length_a   1.000
_cell.length_b   1.000
_cell.length_c   1.000
_cell.angle_alpha   90.00
_cell.angle_beta   90.00
_cell.angle_gamma   90.00
#
_symmetry.space_group_name_H-M   'P 1'
#
loop_
_entity.id
_entity.type
_entity.pdbx_description
1 polymer ?
#
loop_
_entity_poly.entity_id
_entity_poly.type
_entity_poly.pdbx_seq_one_letter_code
_entity_poly.pdbx_strand_id
1 'polypeptide(L)'
;MDAVVFDVGQVLLSYNPQEILDEHVPDRPDLHPILLEKIFRSPYWLMRDHGLMTRDEAIEAMIGRDEPLRPYITRVMHNWVDLKEVLPEGLKTLQSCKAHGKKVYVLSNYADDAFAVVEHKYDFFNLFDAKFVSGRLKLMKPSEQIFQYVISATGHKPSRVLFLDDTPGNVEGALFCGWQSLCVSHPGKLTEFFGLE
;
A
#
# COMPACT_ATOMS: atom_id res chain seq x y z
N MET A 1 -9.73 12.35 18.32
CA MET A 1 -8.82 11.52 17.51
C MET A 1 -7.56 11.25 18.32
N ASP A 2 -7.26 9.97 18.58
CA ASP A 2 -6.11 9.55 19.40
C ASP A 2 -5.02 8.94 18.52
N ALA A 3 -5.42 8.32 17.42
CA ALA A 3 -4.51 7.69 16.48
C ALA A 3 -4.88 8.00 15.03
N VAL A 4 -3.85 7.99 14.16
CA VAL A 4 -3.98 8.09 12.70
C VAL A 4 -3.33 6.86 12.08
N VAL A 5 -4.05 6.20 11.20
CA VAL A 5 -3.60 5.01 10.47
C VAL A 5 -3.44 5.40 9.00
N PHE A 6 -2.28 5.14 8.45
CA PHE A 6 -1.91 5.51 7.08
C PHE A 6 -1.85 4.27 6.19
N ASP A 7 -2.48 4.32 5.03
CA ASP A 7 -2.03 3.47 3.94
C ASP A 7 -0.66 3.94 3.43
N VAL A 8 0.00 3.13 2.63
CA VAL A 8 1.31 3.42 2.05
C VAL A 8 1.18 3.89 0.61
N GLY A 9 0.54 3.08 -0.25
CA GLY A 9 0.36 3.44 -1.66
C GLY A 9 -0.50 4.70 -1.82
N GLN A 10 -0.08 5.64 -2.67
CA GLN A 10 -0.78 6.89 -2.98
C GLN A 10 -1.12 7.79 -1.76
N VAL A 11 -0.66 7.39 -0.57
CA VAL A 11 -0.76 8.21 0.66
C VAL A 11 0.63 8.67 1.13
N LEU A 12 1.59 7.75 1.21
CA LEU A 12 2.97 8.01 1.64
C LEU A 12 3.98 7.84 0.51
N LEU A 13 3.74 6.87 -0.37
CA LEU A 13 4.60 6.53 -1.50
C LEU A 13 3.79 6.50 -2.80
N SER A 14 4.39 6.95 -3.89
CA SER A 14 3.78 6.88 -5.22
C SER A 14 3.54 5.42 -5.65
N TYR A 15 2.53 5.21 -6.51
CA TYR A 15 2.29 3.93 -7.15
C TYR A 15 1.63 4.15 -8.51
N ASN A 16 2.39 3.91 -9.57
CA ASN A 16 1.89 4.00 -10.94
C ASN A 16 2.39 2.80 -11.76
N PRO A 17 1.53 1.81 -12.03
CA PRO A 17 1.89 0.65 -12.85
C PRO A 17 2.42 0.99 -14.23
N GLN A 18 1.93 2.09 -14.87
CA GLN A 18 2.41 2.49 -16.19
C GLN A 18 3.87 2.97 -16.12
N GLU A 19 4.20 3.85 -15.17
CA GLU A 19 5.58 4.33 -14.96
C GLU A 19 6.54 3.18 -14.65
N ILE A 20 6.08 2.17 -13.90
CA ILE A 20 6.87 0.96 -13.62
C ILE A 20 7.18 0.21 -14.92
N LEU A 21 6.22 0.10 -15.84
CA LEU A 21 6.46 -0.55 -17.14
C LEU A 21 7.33 0.31 -18.05
N ASP A 22 7.12 1.63 -18.08
CA ASP A 22 7.92 2.55 -18.88
C ASP A 22 9.41 2.47 -18.51
N GLU A 23 9.73 2.31 -17.23
CA GLU A 23 11.10 2.18 -16.75
C GLU A 23 11.67 0.77 -16.94
N HIS A 24 10.91 -0.26 -16.60
CA HIS A 24 11.46 -1.63 -16.58
C HIS A 24 11.29 -2.39 -17.91
N VAL A 25 10.45 -1.91 -18.82
CA VAL A 25 10.20 -2.52 -20.14
C VAL A 25 10.18 -1.46 -21.26
N PRO A 26 11.18 -0.54 -21.29
CA PRO A 26 11.19 0.58 -22.26
C PRO A 26 11.37 0.12 -23.70
N ASP A 27 12.00 -1.04 -23.89
CA ASP A 27 12.30 -1.64 -25.19
C ASP A 27 11.09 -2.32 -25.85
N ARG A 28 10.01 -2.56 -25.12
CA ARG A 28 8.80 -3.23 -25.59
C ARG A 28 7.50 -2.58 -25.12
N PRO A 29 7.25 -1.32 -25.47
CA PRO A 29 6.01 -0.63 -25.08
C PRO A 29 4.73 -1.28 -25.65
N ASP A 30 4.85 -2.05 -26.72
CA ASP A 30 3.79 -2.87 -27.29
C ASP A 30 3.26 -3.94 -26.32
N LEU A 31 4.08 -4.37 -25.35
CA LEU A 31 3.70 -5.36 -24.34
C LEU A 31 3.05 -4.74 -23.09
N HIS A 32 3.12 -3.42 -22.89
CA HIS A 32 2.59 -2.78 -21.67
C HIS A 32 1.12 -3.13 -21.38
N PRO A 33 0.18 -3.10 -22.37
CA PRO A 33 -1.21 -3.45 -22.08
C PRO A 33 -1.38 -4.87 -21.53
N ILE A 34 -0.67 -5.85 -22.09
CA ILE A 34 -0.77 -7.25 -21.62
C ILE A 34 -0.06 -7.42 -20.25
N LEU A 35 1.05 -6.72 -20.01
CA LEU A 35 1.77 -6.77 -18.74
C LEU A 35 0.99 -6.09 -17.60
N LEU A 36 0.25 -5.01 -17.87
CA LEU A 36 -0.67 -4.41 -16.92
C LEU A 36 -1.70 -5.42 -16.42
N GLU A 37 -2.34 -6.15 -17.35
CA GLU A 37 -3.34 -7.16 -17.01
C GLU A 37 -2.72 -8.36 -16.28
N LYS A 38 -1.61 -8.89 -16.79
CA LYS A 38 -0.98 -10.11 -16.27
C LYS A 38 -0.28 -9.91 -14.92
N ILE A 39 0.20 -8.73 -14.62
CA ILE A 39 0.91 -8.41 -13.38
C ILE A 39 -0.04 -7.71 -12.42
N PHE A 40 -0.31 -6.44 -12.64
CA PHE A 40 -0.93 -5.55 -11.66
C PHE A 40 -2.43 -5.76 -11.45
N ARG A 41 -3.15 -6.29 -12.46
CA ARG A 41 -4.58 -6.61 -12.40
C ARG A 41 -4.84 -8.10 -12.20
N SER A 42 -3.80 -8.92 -12.04
CA SER A 42 -3.96 -10.35 -11.88
C SER A 42 -4.41 -10.72 -10.46
N PRO A 43 -5.13 -11.84 -10.29
CA PRO A 43 -5.43 -12.35 -8.96
C PRO A 43 -4.16 -12.75 -8.19
N TYR A 44 -3.08 -13.06 -8.89
CA TYR A 44 -1.80 -13.47 -8.29
C TYR A 44 -1.10 -12.30 -7.58
N TRP A 45 -1.27 -11.07 -8.07
CA TRP A 45 -0.83 -9.87 -7.36
C TRP A 45 -1.54 -9.75 -6.01
N LEU A 46 -2.88 -9.86 -6.01
CA LEU A 46 -3.67 -9.81 -4.78
C LEU A 46 -3.35 -10.96 -3.81
N MET A 47 -3.15 -12.19 -4.33
CA MET A 47 -2.76 -13.33 -3.51
C MET A 47 -1.40 -13.11 -2.85
N ARG A 48 -0.49 -12.44 -3.54
CA ARG A 48 0.82 -12.08 -3.00
C ARG A 48 0.70 -11.00 -1.91
N ASP A 49 -0.09 -9.96 -2.14
CA ASP A 49 -0.35 -8.92 -1.14
C ASP A 49 -1.08 -9.47 0.09
N HIS A 50 -1.87 -10.52 -0.09
CA HIS A 50 -2.50 -11.25 1.02
C HIS A 50 -1.53 -12.22 1.73
N GLY A 51 -0.32 -12.44 1.18
CA GLY A 51 0.66 -13.37 1.73
C GLY A 51 0.31 -14.84 1.51
N LEU A 52 -0.50 -15.14 0.49
CA LEU A 52 -0.91 -16.50 0.09
C LEU A 52 -0.02 -17.09 -1.01
N MET A 53 0.83 -16.26 -1.61
CA MET A 53 1.81 -16.66 -2.64
C MET A 53 3.14 -15.96 -2.40
N THR A 54 4.22 -16.66 -2.69
CA THR A 54 5.55 -16.08 -2.82
C THR A 54 5.68 -15.30 -4.14
N ARG A 55 6.75 -14.51 -4.29
CA ARG A 55 7.06 -13.81 -5.54
C ARG A 55 7.23 -14.79 -6.70
N ASP A 56 8.00 -15.84 -6.49
CA ASP A 56 8.32 -16.82 -7.56
C ASP A 56 7.09 -17.60 -8.00
N GLU A 57 6.25 -18.04 -7.05
CA GLU A 57 4.96 -18.66 -7.37
C GLU A 57 4.05 -17.73 -8.17
N ALA A 58 3.99 -16.44 -7.81
CA ALA A 58 3.20 -15.45 -8.55
C ALA A 58 3.76 -15.22 -9.97
N ILE A 59 5.09 -15.12 -10.12
CA ILE A 59 5.75 -15.00 -11.43
C ILE A 59 5.37 -16.17 -12.32
N GLU A 60 5.53 -17.40 -11.85
CA GLU A 60 5.19 -18.61 -12.63
C GLU A 60 3.70 -18.65 -13.01
N ALA A 61 2.82 -18.28 -12.09
CA ALA A 61 1.38 -18.23 -12.35
C ALA A 61 1.00 -17.13 -13.36
N MET A 62 1.63 -15.93 -13.29
CA MET A 62 1.43 -14.83 -14.23
C MET A 62 1.91 -15.18 -15.64
N ILE A 63 3.02 -15.90 -15.77
CA ILE A 63 3.55 -16.38 -17.05
C ILE A 63 2.58 -17.42 -17.65
N GLY A 64 2.21 -18.44 -16.89
CA GLY A 64 1.31 -19.49 -17.33
C GLY A 64 1.84 -20.18 -18.58
N ARG A 65 1.18 -19.95 -19.75
CA ARG A 65 1.58 -20.49 -21.06
C ARG A 65 2.34 -19.50 -21.93
N ASP A 66 2.53 -18.27 -21.47
CA ASP A 66 3.11 -17.18 -22.25
C ASP A 66 4.61 -17.03 -21.97
N GLU A 67 5.38 -18.10 -22.20
CA GLU A 67 6.84 -18.14 -21.98
C GLU A 67 7.61 -16.94 -22.57
N PRO A 68 7.25 -16.37 -23.73
CA PRO A 68 7.91 -15.17 -24.24
C PRO A 68 7.80 -13.94 -23.33
N LEU A 69 6.84 -13.90 -22.42
CA LEU A 69 6.67 -12.80 -21.45
C LEU A 69 7.51 -12.96 -20.17
N ARG A 70 8.09 -14.13 -19.93
CA ARG A 70 8.89 -14.44 -18.74
C ARG A 70 9.92 -13.38 -18.39
N PRO A 71 10.81 -12.94 -19.30
CA PRO A 71 11.87 -11.98 -18.94
C PRO A 71 11.29 -10.64 -18.47
N TYR A 72 10.17 -10.21 -19.02
CA TYR A 72 9.52 -8.94 -18.69
C TYR A 72 8.77 -9.03 -17.35
N ILE A 73 7.96 -10.08 -17.15
CA ILE A 73 7.23 -10.30 -15.89
C ILE A 73 8.24 -10.43 -14.74
N THR A 74 9.28 -11.24 -14.90
CA THR A 74 10.32 -11.44 -13.88
C THR A 74 11.01 -10.12 -13.54
N ARG A 75 11.42 -9.34 -14.53
CA ARG A 75 12.06 -8.04 -14.33
C ARG A 75 11.17 -7.09 -13.54
N VAL A 76 9.91 -6.93 -13.94
CA VAL A 76 8.96 -6.05 -13.24
C VAL A 76 8.72 -6.53 -11.81
N MET A 77 8.47 -7.81 -11.60
CA MET A 77 8.16 -8.36 -10.28
C MET A 77 9.31 -8.25 -9.27
N HIS A 78 10.55 -8.18 -9.74
CA HIS A 78 11.72 -7.99 -8.87
C HIS A 78 12.00 -6.52 -8.55
N ASN A 79 11.66 -5.58 -9.45
CA ASN A 79 12.16 -4.19 -9.37
C ASN A 79 11.07 -3.12 -9.18
N TRP A 80 9.78 -3.45 -9.22
CA TRP A 80 8.69 -2.48 -9.18
C TRP A 80 8.69 -1.55 -7.95
N VAL A 81 9.30 -1.96 -6.85
CA VAL A 81 9.41 -1.16 -5.62
C VAL A 81 10.47 -0.06 -5.71
N ASP A 82 11.39 -0.14 -6.67
CA ASP A 82 12.52 0.79 -6.78
C ASP A 82 12.08 2.19 -7.20
N LEU A 83 10.96 2.29 -7.93
CA LEU A 83 10.38 3.55 -8.45
C LEU A 83 9.43 4.25 -7.46
N LYS A 84 9.37 3.79 -6.23
CA LYS A 84 8.56 4.47 -5.22
C LYS A 84 9.17 5.80 -4.85
N GLU A 85 8.37 6.87 -4.92
CA GLU A 85 8.74 8.20 -4.45
C GLU A 85 7.92 8.57 -3.22
N VAL A 86 8.52 9.36 -2.33
CA VAL A 86 7.82 9.88 -1.15
C VAL A 86 6.85 10.97 -1.58
N LEU A 87 5.60 10.85 -1.16
CA LEU A 87 4.58 11.90 -1.34
C LEU A 87 4.72 12.93 -0.22
N PRO A 88 5.11 14.19 -0.54
CA PRO A 88 5.45 15.19 0.45
C PRO A 88 4.30 15.49 1.44
N GLU A 89 3.06 15.52 0.95
CA GLU A 89 1.86 15.79 1.75
C GLU A 89 1.60 14.67 2.77
N GLY A 90 1.80 13.42 2.39
CA GLY A 90 1.71 12.26 3.29
C GLY A 90 2.77 12.35 4.39
N LEU A 91 4.01 12.64 4.02
CA LEU A 91 5.10 12.81 5.00
C LEU A 91 4.88 13.99 5.94
N LYS A 92 4.47 15.16 5.43
CA LYS A 92 4.11 16.32 6.27
C LYS A 92 2.99 15.97 7.25
N THR A 93 1.96 15.26 6.79
CA THR A 93 0.85 14.82 7.64
C THR A 93 1.33 13.90 8.75
N LEU A 94 2.16 12.90 8.42
CA LEU A 94 2.76 11.99 9.40
C LEU A 94 3.56 12.75 10.46
N GLN A 95 4.45 13.66 10.04
CA GLN A 95 5.27 14.47 10.94
C GLN A 95 4.40 15.38 11.84
N SER A 96 3.36 16.00 11.27
CA SER A 96 2.41 16.83 12.04
C SER A 96 1.67 15.98 13.08
N CYS A 97 1.17 14.80 12.73
CA CYS A 97 0.51 13.90 13.68
C CYS A 97 1.44 13.54 14.85
N LYS A 98 2.70 13.22 14.58
CA LYS A 98 3.70 12.94 15.65
C LYS A 98 3.96 14.17 16.51
N ALA A 99 4.15 15.35 15.93
CA ALA A 99 4.38 16.59 16.65
C ALA A 99 3.22 16.95 17.61
N HIS A 100 1.98 16.58 17.23
CA HIS A 100 0.80 16.75 18.08
C HIS A 100 0.53 15.56 19.04
N GLY A 101 1.51 14.68 19.24
CA GLY A 101 1.42 13.55 20.18
C GLY A 101 0.43 12.45 19.80
N LYS A 102 0.05 12.37 18.53
CA LYS A 102 -0.83 11.30 18.06
C LYS A 102 -0.06 9.98 17.91
N LYS A 103 -0.72 8.88 18.18
CA LYS A 103 -0.23 7.57 17.77
C LYS A 103 -0.39 7.43 16.26
N VAL A 104 0.62 6.89 15.57
CA VAL A 104 0.59 6.71 14.12
C VAL A 104 0.92 5.27 13.75
N TYR A 105 0.13 4.71 12.83
CA TYR A 105 0.24 3.33 12.41
C TYR A 105 0.19 3.22 10.89
N VAL A 106 0.84 2.19 10.35
CA VAL A 106 0.65 1.76 8.96
C VAL A 106 -0.40 0.67 8.91
N LEU A 107 -1.29 0.71 7.91
CA LEU A 107 -2.17 -0.38 7.52
C LEU A 107 -2.22 -0.48 6.00
N SER A 108 -1.49 -1.42 5.41
CA SER A 108 -1.33 -1.52 3.97
C SER A 108 -1.54 -2.93 3.43
N ASN A 109 -2.20 -3.01 2.26
CA ASN A 109 -2.20 -4.21 1.45
C ASN A 109 -0.88 -4.27 0.67
N TYR A 110 0.04 -5.08 1.15
CA TYR A 110 1.40 -5.14 0.62
C TYR A 110 2.01 -6.52 0.87
N ALA A 111 2.68 -7.08 -0.12
CA ALA A 111 3.46 -8.30 0.07
C ALA A 111 4.63 -8.06 1.04
N ASP A 112 4.87 -8.99 1.96
CA ASP A 112 5.83 -8.80 3.06
C ASP A 112 7.25 -8.53 2.57
N ASP A 113 7.73 -9.28 1.58
CA ASP A 113 9.07 -9.13 1.01
C ASP A 113 9.25 -7.77 0.32
N ALA A 114 8.22 -7.28 -0.38
CA ALA A 114 8.24 -5.98 -1.02
C ALA A 114 8.12 -4.83 0.01
N PHE A 115 7.31 -5.01 1.06
CA PHE A 115 7.22 -4.04 2.15
C PHE A 115 8.56 -3.92 2.90
N ALA A 116 9.26 -5.02 3.15
CA ALA A 116 10.57 -4.99 3.80
C ALA A 116 11.60 -4.14 3.04
N VAL A 117 11.53 -4.13 1.70
CA VAL A 117 12.40 -3.27 0.87
C VAL A 117 12.10 -1.79 1.11
N VAL A 118 10.83 -1.36 1.03
CA VAL A 118 10.47 0.06 1.22
C VAL A 118 10.65 0.49 2.68
N GLU A 119 10.37 -0.40 3.64
CA GLU A 119 10.58 -0.15 5.07
C GLU A 119 12.05 0.14 5.37
N HIS A 120 12.97 -0.56 4.71
CA HIS A 120 14.42 -0.33 4.85
C HIS A 120 14.89 0.92 4.09
N LYS A 121 14.28 1.22 2.94
CA LYS A 121 14.68 2.32 2.05
C LYS A 121 14.34 3.70 2.63
N TYR A 122 13.24 3.81 3.37
CA TYR A 122 12.70 5.11 3.82
C TYR A 122 12.66 5.23 5.34
N ASP A 123 13.50 6.11 5.90
CA ASP A 123 13.63 6.34 7.35
C ASP A 123 12.33 6.77 8.03
N PHE A 124 11.38 7.37 7.32
CA PHE A 124 10.11 7.82 7.91
C PHE A 124 9.27 6.67 8.48
N PHE A 125 9.50 5.42 8.04
CA PHE A 125 8.83 4.26 8.64
C PHE A 125 9.20 4.05 10.13
N ASN A 126 10.31 4.62 10.59
CA ASN A 126 10.72 4.60 11.99
C ASN A 126 9.84 5.52 12.88
N LEU A 127 9.06 6.43 12.29
CA LEU A 127 8.12 7.29 13.02
C LEU A 127 6.86 6.55 13.48
N PHE A 128 6.51 5.42 12.87
CA PHE A 128 5.31 4.67 13.18
C PHE A 128 5.44 3.85 14.47
N ASP A 129 4.39 3.89 15.29
CA ASP A 129 4.30 3.12 16.54
C ASP A 129 4.09 1.62 16.26
N ALA A 130 3.39 1.25 15.17
CA ALA A 130 3.31 -0.11 14.64
C ALA A 130 2.96 -0.12 13.14
N LYS A 131 3.23 -1.25 12.47
CA LYS A 131 3.01 -1.45 11.04
C LYS A 131 2.24 -2.75 10.82
N PHE A 132 1.04 -2.63 10.25
CA PHE A 132 0.14 -3.71 9.93
C PHE A 132 0.15 -3.94 8.42
N VAL A 133 0.75 -5.04 7.99
CA VAL A 133 0.99 -5.37 6.58
C VAL A 133 0.24 -6.66 6.27
N SER A 134 -0.62 -6.62 5.27
CA SER A 134 -1.50 -7.75 4.91
C SER A 134 -0.73 -9.04 4.65
N GLY A 135 0.40 -8.97 3.95
CA GLY A 135 1.25 -10.11 3.67
C GLY A 135 1.80 -10.82 4.91
N ARG A 136 2.04 -10.07 6.00
CA ARG A 136 2.43 -10.62 7.31
C ARG A 136 1.26 -11.21 8.08
N LEU A 137 0.13 -10.50 8.04
CA LEU A 137 -1.05 -10.82 8.85
C LEU A 137 -1.93 -11.90 8.23
N LYS A 138 -1.86 -12.12 6.93
CA LYS A 138 -2.80 -12.94 6.16
C LYS A 138 -4.24 -12.41 6.26
N LEU A 139 -4.36 -11.11 6.47
CA LEU A 139 -5.61 -10.36 6.52
C LEU A 139 -5.47 -9.15 5.58
N MET A 140 -6.53 -8.78 4.87
CA MET A 140 -6.47 -7.78 3.80
C MET A 140 -7.63 -6.79 3.88
N LYS A 141 -7.36 -5.49 3.66
CA LYS A 141 -8.39 -4.49 3.42
C LYS A 141 -9.17 -4.86 2.14
N PRO A 142 -10.49 -4.65 2.08
CA PRO A 142 -11.38 -4.01 3.07
C PRO A 142 -12.05 -4.97 4.07
N SER A 143 -11.53 -6.18 4.31
CA SER A 143 -12.20 -7.12 5.20
C SER A 143 -12.26 -6.59 6.64
N GLU A 144 -13.39 -6.82 7.31
CA GLU A 144 -13.62 -6.40 8.70
C GLU A 144 -12.54 -6.92 9.65
N GLN A 145 -12.03 -8.14 9.39
CA GLN A 145 -11.05 -8.81 10.24
C GLN A 145 -9.75 -8.00 10.41
N ILE A 146 -9.26 -7.34 9.36
CA ILE A 146 -8.01 -6.58 9.48
C ILE A 146 -8.21 -5.31 10.35
N PHE A 147 -9.35 -4.63 10.22
CA PHE A 147 -9.67 -3.45 11.04
C PHE A 147 -9.86 -3.83 12.51
N GLN A 148 -10.57 -4.93 12.78
CA GLN A 148 -10.74 -5.48 14.14
C GLN A 148 -9.39 -5.90 14.74
N TYR A 149 -8.51 -6.52 13.94
CA TYR A 149 -7.16 -6.88 14.37
C TYR A 149 -6.36 -5.66 14.82
N VAL A 150 -6.34 -4.57 14.03
CA VAL A 150 -5.63 -3.33 14.38
C VAL A 150 -6.18 -2.73 15.68
N ILE A 151 -7.51 -2.67 15.87
CA ILE A 151 -8.12 -2.16 17.10
C ILE A 151 -7.72 -3.02 18.31
N SER A 152 -7.77 -4.33 18.16
CA SER A 152 -7.38 -5.26 19.24
C SER A 152 -5.88 -5.10 19.60
N ALA A 153 -5.02 -4.96 18.59
CA ALA A 153 -3.58 -4.83 18.78
C ALA A 153 -3.16 -3.47 19.39
N THR A 154 -3.91 -2.40 19.10
CA THR A 154 -3.56 -1.03 19.52
C THR A 154 -4.32 -0.56 20.76
N GLY A 155 -5.46 -1.20 21.09
CA GLY A 155 -6.30 -0.85 22.25
C GLY A 155 -7.09 0.44 22.10
N HIS A 156 -7.14 1.04 20.91
CA HIS A 156 -7.92 2.26 20.66
C HIS A 156 -9.41 1.95 20.51
N LYS A 157 -10.26 2.95 20.83
CA LYS A 157 -11.67 2.89 20.44
C LYS A 157 -11.80 3.18 18.94
N PRO A 158 -12.62 2.41 18.17
CA PRO A 158 -12.80 2.63 16.74
C PRO A 158 -13.07 4.10 16.37
N SER A 159 -14.02 4.75 17.05
CA SER A 159 -14.40 6.15 16.82
C SER A 159 -13.31 7.18 17.12
N ARG A 160 -12.19 6.77 17.69
CA ARG A 160 -11.04 7.64 18.02
C ARG A 160 -9.85 7.44 17.06
N VAL A 161 -10.01 6.59 16.05
CA VAL A 161 -9.01 6.30 15.00
C VAL A 161 -9.44 6.95 13.70
N LEU A 162 -8.51 7.66 13.03
CA LEU A 162 -8.69 8.16 11.67
C LEU A 162 -7.84 7.31 10.71
N PHE A 163 -8.46 6.78 9.68
CA PHE A 163 -7.80 6.04 8.62
C PHE A 163 -7.67 6.89 7.35
N LEU A 164 -6.50 6.88 6.74
CA LEU A 164 -6.15 7.60 5.51
C LEU A 164 -5.81 6.59 4.43
N ASP A 165 -6.63 6.51 3.37
CA ASP A 165 -6.46 5.52 2.29
C ASP A 165 -6.98 6.12 0.98
N ASP A 166 -6.35 5.82 -0.14
CA ASP A 166 -6.75 6.31 -1.46
C ASP A 166 -7.91 5.50 -2.09
N THR A 167 -8.12 4.29 -1.61
CA THR A 167 -9.09 3.33 -2.15
C THR A 167 -10.45 3.46 -1.46
N PRO A 168 -11.52 3.86 -2.18
CA PRO A 168 -12.86 4.04 -1.58
C PRO A 168 -13.37 2.81 -0.82
N GLY A 169 -13.18 1.60 -1.36
CA GLY A 169 -13.62 0.37 -0.69
C GLY A 169 -12.95 0.13 0.67
N ASN A 170 -11.67 0.51 0.83
CA ASN A 170 -10.97 0.42 2.10
C ASN A 170 -11.52 1.43 3.12
N VAL A 171 -11.81 2.66 2.65
CA VAL A 171 -12.44 3.73 3.44
C VAL A 171 -13.81 3.27 3.96
N GLU A 172 -14.65 2.70 3.09
CA GLU A 172 -15.97 2.16 3.43
C GLU A 172 -15.85 1.02 4.44
N GLY A 173 -14.89 0.10 4.26
CA GLY A 173 -14.62 -0.98 5.22
C GLY A 173 -14.25 -0.47 6.61
N ALA A 174 -13.42 0.58 6.69
CA ALA A 174 -13.06 1.22 7.96
C ALA A 174 -14.26 1.91 8.62
N LEU A 175 -15.07 2.65 7.85
CA LEU A 175 -16.30 3.28 8.33
C LEU A 175 -17.29 2.25 8.87
N PHE A 176 -17.46 1.12 8.16
CA PHE A 176 -18.32 0.02 8.62
C PHE A 176 -17.87 -0.53 9.98
N CYS A 177 -16.57 -0.57 10.24
CA CYS A 177 -15.99 -0.97 11.53
C CYS A 177 -16.03 0.15 12.60
N GLY A 178 -16.67 1.29 12.33
CA GLY A 178 -16.84 2.40 13.26
C GLY A 178 -15.63 3.32 13.38
N TRP A 179 -14.66 3.24 12.46
CA TRP A 179 -13.54 4.18 12.39
C TRP A 179 -13.99 5.49 11.76
N GLN A 180 -13.22 6.57 12.00
CA GLN A 180 -13.23 7.71 11.11
C GLN A 180 -12.32 7.38 9.91
N SER A 181 -12.67 7.86 8.72
CA SER A 181 -11.85 7.61 7.53
C SER A 181 -11.91 8.77 6.55
N LEU A 182 -10.79 9.00 5.85
CA LEU A 182 -10.65 9.99 4.79
C LEU A 182 -10.16 9.30 3.52
N CYS A 183 -10.93 9.45 2.43
CA CYS A 183 -10.47 9.03 1.11
C CYS A 183 -9.49 10.06 0.55
N VAL A 184 -8.23 9.66 0.40
CA VAL A 184 -7.14 10.50 -0.13
C VAL A 184 -7.13 10.41 -1.65
N SER A 185 -8.10 11.04 -2.30
CA SER A 185 -8.27 11.01 -3.77
C SER A 185 -7.14 11.69 -4.54
N HIS A 186 -6.37 12.55 -3.89
CA HIS A 186 -5.15 13.19 -4.38
C HIS A 186 -4.32 13.67 -3.17
N PRO A 187 -2.98 13.84 -3.30
CA PRO A 187 -2.12 14.22 -2.17
C PRO A 187 -2.55 15.49 -1.44
N GLY A 188 -2.96 16.53 -2.16
CA GLY A 188 -3.43 17.80 -1.60
C GLY A 188 -4.63 17.69 -0.66
N LYS A 189 -5.39 16.57 -0.71
CA LYS A 189 -6.50 16.30 0.21
C LYS A 189 -6.07 16.22 1.66
N LEU A 190 -4.86 15.74 1.92
CA LEU A 190 -4.28 15.70 3.27
C LEU A 190 -3.99 17.11 3.79
N THR A 191 -3.40 17.95 2.94
CA THR A 191 -3.13 19.36 3.27
C THR A 191 -4.42 20.11 3.62
N GLU A 192 -5.46 19.95 2.80
CA GLU A 192 -6.79 20.56 3.06
C GLU A 192 -7.38 20.08 4.39
N PHE A 193 -7.39 18.77 4.64
CA PHE A 193 -8.02 18.18 5.83
C PHE A 193 -7.30 18.53 7.13
N PHE A 194 -5.98 18.53 7.12
CA PHE A 194 -5.15 18.79 8.32
C PHE A 194 -4.77 20.28 8.48
N GLY A 195 -5.10 21.14 7.50
CA GLY A 195 -4.74 22.57 7.51
C GLY A 195 -3.21 22.77 7.47
N LEU A 196 -2.50 21.98 6.71
CA LEU A 196 -1.05 22.06 6.56
C LEU A 196 -0.70 23.01 5.39
N GLU A 197 0.05 24.06 5.68
CA GLU A 197 0.61 24.98 4.67
C GLU A 197 1.98 24.51 4.14
#